data_8b05096c7c6c02446be3437ca1da1f11
#
_entry.id   8b05096c7c6c02446be3437ca1da1f11
#
_cell.length_a   1.000
_cell.length_b   1.000
_cell.length_c   1.000
_cell.angle_alpha   90.00
_cell.angle_beta   90.00
_cell.angle_gamma   90.00
#
_symmetry.space_group_name_H-M   'P 1'
#
loop_
_entity.id
_entity.type
_entity.pdbx_description
1 polymer ?
#
loop_
_entity_poly.entity_id
_entity_poly.type
_entity_poly.pdbx_seq_one_letter_code
_entity_poly.pdbx_strand_id
1 'polypeptide(L)'
;MSLLIPPPTRFVGLHGHTGFSVFDGLGYPSDHIDFVLENGMDAWALTDHGNGSGLAHAHKHAEKIRKSGRKYRQIYGCEFYFVPSLTQWKDDYEQAKIDRAAAKAKALKEDTDAGHVVENEEETKTIQIGKDEWKRRYHLVITAQNRVGLGNLFTLIKRAYMDGFYRYPRIDWKLLKQYSEGLNVSTACLGGIYSNRIMRGNALKK
;
A
#
# COMPACT_ATOMS: atom_id res chain seq x y z
N MET A 1 -0.93 -15.17 -37.48
CA MET A 1 0.46 -14.73 -37.31
C MET A 1 0.63 -14.33 -35.86
N SER A 2 1.24 -15.17 -35.04
CA SER A 2 1.57 -14.82 -33.65
C SER A 2 2.71 -13.80 -33.68
N LEU A 3 2.48 -12.60 -33.23
CA LEU A 3 3.55 -11.63 -32.97
C LEU A 3 4.41 -12.19 -31.82
N LEU A 4 5.45 -12.95 -32.16
CA LEU A 4 6.49 -13.33 -31.24
C LEU A 4 7.23 -12.04 -30.81
N ILE A 5 6.78 -11.45 -29.71
CA ILE A 5 7.54 -10.39 -29.04
C ILE A 5 8.82 -11.08 -28.52
N PRO A 6 10.01 -10.69 -28.98
CA PRO A 6 11.25 -11.29 -28.46
C PRO A 6 11.29 -11.09 -26.96
N PRO A 7 11.79 -12.05 -26.19
CA PRO A 7 11.91 -11.90 -24.74
C PRO A 7 12.73 -10.64 -24.43
N PRO A 8 12.38 -9.90 -23.40
CA PRO A 8 13.13 -8.70 -23.02
C PRO A 8 14.59 -9.09 -22.74
N THR A 9 15.52 -8.38 -23.32
CA THR A 9 16.97 -8.59 -23.11
C THR A 9 17.41 -8.23 -21.69
N ARG A 10 16.53 -7.55 -20.93
CA ARG A 10 16.78 -7.12 -19.56
C ARG A 10 15.44 -7.06 -18.80
N PHE A 11 15.39 -7.68 -17.64
CA PHE A 11 14.26 -7.59 -16.71
C PHE A 11 14.65 -6.77 -15.48
N VAL A 12 13.73 -5.92 -15.00
CA VAL A 12 13.85 -5.16 -13.74
C VAL A 12 12.55 -5.30 -12.97
N GLY A 13 12.60 -5.91 -11.79
CA GLY A 13 11.45 -5.97 -10.87
C GLY A 13 11.17 -4.58 -10.30
N LEU A 14 9.96 -4.05 -10.59
CA LEU A 14 9.55 -2.71 -10.15
C LEU A 14 8.61 -2.71 -8.94
N HIS A 15 8.29 -3.89 -8.42
CA HIS A 15 7.39 -4.08 -7.29
C HIS A 15 7.91 -5.23 -6.43
N GLY A 16 8.49 -4.92 -5.27
CA GLY A 16 9.08 -5.93 -4.40
C GLY A 16 8.97 -5.56 -2.94
N HIS A 17 8.70 -6.58 -2.12
CA HIS A 17 8.51 -6.48 -0.67
C HIS A 17 9.56 -7.26 0.08
N THR A 18 9.97 -6.74 1.24
CA THR A 18 10.87 -7.39 2.18
C THR A 18 10.17 -7.63 3.52
N GLY A 19 10.87 -8.16 4.50
CA GLY A 19 10.33 -8.32 5.86
C GLY A 19 9.90 -7.02 6.55
N PHE A 20 10.15 -5.85 5.95
CA PHE A 20 9.57 -4.58 6.38
C PHE A 20 8.12 -4.37 5.93
N SER A 21 7.62 -5.19 5.01
CA SER A 21 6.19 -5.37 4.71
C SER A 21 5.63 -6.48 5.59
N VAL A 22 5.28 -6.14 6.84
CA VAL A 22 4.88 -7.10 7.88
C VAL A 22 3.68 -7.94 7.40
N PHE A 23 3.80 -9.27 7.51
CA PHE A 23 2.85 -10.31 7.06
C PHE A 23 2.74 -10.48 5.53
N ASP A 24 3.59 -9.80 4.73
CA ASP A 24 3.56 -9.91 3.27
C ASP A 24 4.92 -10.28 2.68
N GLY A 25 5.98 -9.57 3.05
CA GLY A 25 7.33 -9.84 2.56
C GLY A 25 8.19 -10.66 3.53
N LEU A 26 9.22 -11.32 3.00
CA LEU A 26 10.22 -12.09 3.75
C LEU A 26 11.62 -11.56 3.45
N GLY A 27 12.59 -11.85 4.33
CA GLY A 27 14.00 -11.55 4.14
C GLY A 27 14.37 -10.09 4.27
N TYR A 28 15.65 -9.84 4.24
CA TYR A 28 16.22 -8.49 4.29
C TYR A 28 16.38 -7.91 2.88
N PRO A 29 16.43 -6.57 2.72
CA PRO A 29 16.71 -5.95 1.42
C PRO A 29 18.00 -6.45 0.76
N SER A 30 19.04 -6.79 1.56
CA SER A 30 20.30 -7.39 1.06
C SER A 30 20.05 -8.71 0.35
N ASP A 31 19.23 -9.57 0.94
CA ASP A 31 19.00 -10.93 0.41
C ASP A 31 18.30 -10.85 -0.97
N HIS A 32 17.33 -9.94 -1.10
CA HIS A 32 16.66 -9.68 -2.37
C HIS A 32 17.61 -9.09 -3.43
N ILE A 33 18.50 -8.17 -3.04
CA ILE A 33 19.47 -7.57 -3.96
C ILE A 33 20.48 -8.63 -4.44
N ASP A 34 20.97 -9.49 -3.55
CA ASP A 34 21.89 -10.55 -3.90
C ASP A 34 21.21 -11.58 -4.83
N PHE A 35 19.98 -11.98 -4.52
CA PHE A 35 19.17 -12.84 -5.40
C PHE A 35 18.97 -12.24 -6.80
N VAL A 36 18.67 -10.96 -6.89
CA VAL A 36 18.52 -10.22 -8.16
C VAL A 36 19.79 -10.29 -8.99
N LEU A 37 20.94 -10.06 -8.35
CA LEU A 37 22.25 -10.09 -8.99
C LEU A 37 22.68 -11.51 -9.40
N GLU A 38 22.37 -12.53 -8.60
CA GLU A 38 22.64 -13.93 -8.91
C GLU A 38 21.84 -14.44 -10.12
N ASN A 39 20.64 -13.84 -10.32
CA ASN A 39 19.78 -14.14 -11.46
C ASN A 39 20.01 -13.22 -12.69
N GLY A 40 21.16 -12.54 -12.75
CA GLY A 40 21.58 -11.75 -13.90
C GLY A 40 20.83 -10.41 -14.08
N MET A 41 20.07 -9.98 -13.08
CA MET A 41 19.43 -8.67 -13.06
C MET A 41 20.41 -7.63 -12.45
N ASP A 42 20.31 -6.38 -12.88
CA ASP A 42 21.19 -5.30 -12.43
C ASP A 42 20.46 -4.13 -11.75
N ALA A 43 19.15 -4.29 -11.53
CA ALA A 43 18.32 -3.31 -10.85
C ALA A 43 17.08 -3.97 -10.22
N TRP A 44 16.59 -3.38 -9.14
CA TRP A 44 15.36 -3.80 -8.45
C TRP A 44 14.75 -2.63 -7.68
N ALA A 45 13.42 -2.58 -7.62
CA ALA A 45 12.68 -1.62 -6.82
C ALA A 45 12.25 -2.23 -5.48
N LEU A 46 12.67 -1.61 -4.39
CA LEU A 46 12.13 -1.89 -3.07
C LEU A 46 10.92 -0.98 -2.84
N THR A 47 9.76 -1.60 -2.59
CA THR A 47 8.46 -0.92 -2.50
C THR A 47 7.62 -1.48 -1.36
N ASP A 48 8.19 -1.55 -0.16
CA ASP A 48 7.48 -2.02 1.03
C ASP A 48 6.19 -1.25 1.31
N HIS A 49 5.22 -1.91 1.93
CA HIS A 49 3.90 -1.36 2.21
C HIS A 49 3.94 -0.18 3.19
N GLY A 50 3.58 1.00 2.71
CA GLY A 50 3.33 2.19 3.51
C GLY A 50 4.52 2.76 4.27
N ASN A 51 5.73 2.22 4.06
CA ASN A 51 6.92 2.67 4.78
C ASN A 51 8.19 2.66 3.93
N GLY A 52 9.23 3.33 4.41
CA GLY A 52 10.56 3.37 3.78
C GLY A 52 11.65 2.77 4.66
N SER A 53 11.31 1.93 5.66
CA SER A 53 12.26 1.44 6.65
C SER A 53 13.38 0.58 6.02
N GLY A 54 13.05 -0.20 4.99
CA GLY A 54 14.02 -1.02 4.24
C GLY A 54 14.96 -0.23 3.34
N LEU A 55 14.61 1.00 2.95
CA LEU A 55 15.34 1.76 1.92
C LEU A 55 16.79 2.10 2.32
N ALA A 56 17.03 2.39 3.60
CA ALA A 56 18.37 2.67 4.09
C ALA A 56 19.27 1.41 4.06
N HIS A 57 18.71 0.24 4.38
CA HIS A 57 19.41 -1.04 4.29
C HIS A 57 19.74 -1.39 2.84
N ALA A 58 18.77 -1.23 1.93
CA ALA A 58 18.96 -1.44 0.50
C ALA A 58 20.05 -0.50 -0.06
N HIS A 59 20.01 0.79 0.30
CA HIS A 59 21.00 1.77 -0.12
C HIS A 59 22.42 1.38 0.31
N LYS A 60 22.60 1.06 1.59
CA LYS A 60 23.90 0.68 2.15
C LYS A 60 24.46 -0.58 1.49
N HIS A 61 23.63 -1.57 1.21
CA HIS A 61 24.06 -2.80 0.53
C HIS A 61 24.40 -2.52 -0.94
N ALA A 62 23.55 -1.77 -1.66
CA ALA A 62 23.82 -1.35 -3.03
C ALA A 62 25.13 -0.55 -3.17
N GLU A 63 25.49 0.29 -2.19
CA GLU A 63 26.78 0.96 -2.18
C GLU A 63 27.97 0.00 -2.05
N LYS A 64 27.86 -1.03 -1.20
CA LYS A 64 28.90 -2.07 -1.07
C LYS A 64 29.12 -2.79 -2.40
N ILE A 65 28.03 -3.17 -3.09
CA ILE A 65 28.07 -3.83 -4.39
C ILE A 65 28.75 -2.93 -5.43
N ARG A 66 28.40 -1.65 -5.52
CA ARG A 66 29.03 -0.71 -6.45
C ARG A 66 30.53 -0.50 -6.15
N LYS A 67 30.89 -0.43 -4.88
CA LYS A 67 32.30 -0.33 -4.45
C LYS A 67 33.11 -1.60 -4.80
N SER A 68 32.49 -2.76 -4.92
CA SER A 68 33.15 -3.98 -5.40
C SER A 68 33.28 -4.06 -6.94
N GLY A 69 32.88 -3.02 -7.66
CA GLY A 69 32.96 -2.96 -9.14
C GLY A 69 31.79 -3.58 -9.85
N ARG A 70 30.79 -4.16 -9.15
CA ARG A 70 29.57 -4.70 -9.78
C ARG A 70 28.57 -3.60 -10.13
N LYS A 71 27.94 -3.70 -11.30
CA LYS A 71 26.87 -2.80 -11.72
C LYS A 71 25.58 -3.20 -11.02
N TYR A 72 25.03 -2.26 -10.24
CA TYR A 72 23.70 -2.43 -9.63
C TYR A 72 23.03 -1.07 -9.41
N ARG A 73 21.75 -0.99 -9.73
CA ARG A 73 20.91 0.20 -9.49
C ARG A 73 19.75 -0.13 -8.55
N GLN A 74 19.79 0.43 -7.34
CA GLN A 74 18.65 0.42 -6.44
C GLN A 74 17.61 1.45 -6.88
N ILE A 75 16.36 1.01 -7.06
CA ILE A 75 15.20 1.88 -7.27
C ILE A 75 14.48 2.01 -5.92
N TYR A 76 14.27 3.24 -5.49
CA TYR A 76 13.63 3.56 -4.20
C TYR A 76 12.16 3.82 -4.41
N GLY A 77 11.30 3.13 -3.68
CA GLY A 77 9.86 3.26 -3.78
C GLY A 77 9.13 2.90 -2.50
N CYS A 78 7.82 2.95 -2.58
CA CYS A 78 6.90 2.52 -1.54
C CYS A 78 5.58 2.11 -2.21
N GLU A 79 4.96 1.03 -1.74
CA GLU A 79 3.58 0.74 -2.09
C GLU A 79 2.66 1.40 -1.09
N PHE A 80 2.02 2.47 -1.53
CA PHE A 80 1.11 3.26 -0.71
C PHE A 80 -0.28 2.63 -0.63
N TYR A 81 -0.91 2.78 0.51
CA TYR A 81 -2.35 2.65 0.63
C TYR A 81 -2.99 3.95 0.15
N PHE A 82 -3.92 3.84 -0.78
CA PHE A 82 -4.50 4.97 -1.49
C PHE A 82 -6.02 5.02 -1.32
N VAL A 83 -6.53 6.24 -1.11
CA VAL A 83 -7.96 6.55 -1.15
C VAL A 83 -8.20 7.75 -2.07
N PRO A 84 -9.37 7.88 -2.71
CA PRO A 84 -9.64 9.01 -3.59
C PRO A 84 -9.55 10.38 -2.89
N SER A 85 -10.00 10.47 -1.64
CA SER A 85 -9.99 11.68 -0.81
C SER A 85 -9.83 11.31 0.66
N LEU A 86 -8.84 11.86 1.33
CA LEU A 86 -8.64 11.69 2.77
C LEU A 86 -9.72 12.41 3.58
N THR A 87 -10.22 13.55 3.10
CA THR A 87 -11.31 14.26 3.75
C THR A 87 -12.57 13.41 3.78
N GLN A 88 -13.02 12.94 2.61
CA GLN A 88 -14.20 12.07 2.50
C GLN A 88 -14.01 10.78 3.31
N TRP A 89 -12.82 10.17 3.25
CA TRP A 89 -12.52 8.98 4.03
C TRP A 89 -12.65 9.20 5.55
N LYS A 90 -12.25 10.38 6.05
CA LYS A 90 -12.40 10.74 7.48
C LYS A 90 -13.86 10.91 7.85
N ASP A 91 -14.63 11.60 7.01
CA ASP A 91 -16.06 11.81 7.23
C ASP A 91 -16.81 10.46 7.26
N ASP A 92 -16.54 9.58 6.30
CA ASP A 92 -17.11 8.23 6.23
C ASP A 92 -16.72 7.37 7.45
N TYR A 93 -15.50 7.51 7.94
CA TYR A 93 -15.02 6.81 9.13
C TYR A 93 -15.72 7.29 10.41
N GLU A 94 -15.87 8.60 10.59
CA GLU A 94 -16.59 9.15 11.76
C GLU A 94 -18.07 8.77 11.71
N GLN A 95 -18.70 8.83 10.54
CA GLN A 95 -20.09 8.38 10.37
C GLN A 95 -20.24 6.89 10.72
N ALA A 96 -19.34 6.04 10.25
CA ALA A 96 -19.35 4.61 10.59
C ALA A 96 -19.18 4.33 12.09
N LYS A 97 -18.47 5.18 12.83
CA LYS A 97 -18.40 5.08 14.30
C LYS A 97 -19.75 5.40 14.96
N ILE A 98 -20.40 6.46 14.50
CA ILE A 98 -21.72 6.87 15.00
C ILE A 98 -22.73 5.76 14.75
N ASP A 99 -22.78 5.24 13.53
CA ASP A 99 -23.71 4.17 13.14
C ASP A 99 -23.50 2.88 13.96
N ARG A 100 -22.25 2.52 14.25
CA ARG A 100 -21.93 1.37 15.10
C ARG A 100 -22.33 1.59 16.55
N ALA A 101 -22.10 2.77 17.08
CA ALA A 101 -22.54 3.10 18.43
C ALA A 101 -24.05 3.04 18.58
N ALA A 102 -24.79 3.57 17.60
CA ALA A 102 -26.25 3.52 17.54
C ALA A 102 -26.77 2.08 17.44
N ALA A 103 -26.14 1.26 16.57
CA ALA A 103 -26.52 -0.15 16.41
C ALA A 103 -26.25 -0.97 17.69
N LYS A 104 -25.11 -0.72 18.38
CA LYS A 104 -24.81 -1.37 19.65
C LYS A 104 -25.80 -0.95 20.75
N ALA A 105 -26.16 0.32 20.81
CA ALA A 105 -27.14 0.80 21.79
C ALA A 105 -28.54 0.23 21.55
N LYS A 106 -28.92 0.04 20.27
CA LYS A 106 -30.20 -0.58 19.91
C LYS A 106 -30.21 -2.08 20.32
N ALA A 107 -29.15 -2.83 19.98
CA ALA A 107 -29.03 -4.24 20.35
C ALA A 107 -29.08 -4.44 21.87
N LEU A 108 -28.43 -3.58 22.64
CA LEU A 108 -28.46 -3.64 24.10
C LEU A 108 -29.85 -3.41 24.69
N LYS A 109 -30.65 -2.52 24.09
CA LYS A 109 -32.05 -2.27 24.51
C LYS A 109 -32.94 -3.47 24.20
N GLU A 110 -32.78 -4.07 23.03
CA GLU A 110 -33.55 -5.27 22.62
C GLU A 110 -33.24 -6.46 23.53
N ASP A 111 -31.99 -6.65 23.97
CA ASP A 111 -31.59 -7.71 24.92
C ASP A 111 -32.15 -7.46 26.33
N THR A 112 -32.19 -6.23 26.81
CA THR A 112 -32.79 -5.90 28.11
C THR A 112 -34.30 -6.08 28.13
N ASP A 113 -35.00 -5.78 27.05
CA ASP A 113 -36.43 -6.00 26.93
C ASP A 113 -36.79 -7.50 26.79
N ALA A 114 -35.90 -8.34 26.30
CA ALA A 114 -36.04 -9.76 26.14
C ALA A 114 -35.74 -10.58 27.44
N GLY A 115 -35.26 -9.91 28.51
CA GLY A 115 -35.01 -10.56 29.82
C GLY A 115 -33.83 -11.54 29.83
N HIS A 116 -32.96 -11.52 28.85
CA HIS A 116 -31.77 -12.35 28.77
C HIS A 116 -30.54 -11.59 29.31
N VAL A 117 -30.00 -12.07 30.42
CA VAL A 117 -28.68 -11.65 30.90
C VAL A 117 -27.62 -12.42 30.11
N VAL A 118 -26.95 -11.74 29.18
CA VAL A 118 -25.86 -12.36 28.39
C VAL A 118 -24.56 -12.23 29.20
N GLU A 119 -24.11 -13.34 29.79
CA GLU A 119 -22.82 -13.44 30.50
C GLU A 119 -21.59 -13.66 29.59
N ASN A 120 -21.65 -13.48 28.28
CA ASN A 120 -20.50 -13.71 27.44
C ASN A 120 -20.29 -12.60 26.42
N GLU A 121 -19.19 -11.85 26.58
CA GLU A 121 -18.71 -10.80 25.67
C GLU A 121 -18.20 -11.31 24.30
N GLU A 122 -18.20 -12.61 24.02
CA GLU A 122 -17.57 -13.20 22.83
C GLU A 122 -18.50 -13.45 21.63
N GLU A 123 -19.81 -13.32 21.76
CA GLU A 123 -20.75 -13.53 20.65
C GLU A 123 -21.47 -12.27 20.17
N THR A 124 -20.83 -11.12 20.11
CA THR A 124 -21.34 -10.04 19.27
C THR A 124 -21.21 -10.47 17.81
N LYS A 125 -22.25 -11.16 17.29
CA LYS A 125 -22.43 -11.34 15.85
C LYS A 125 -22.13 -10.02 15.18
N THR A 126 -21.09 -10.01 14.35
CA THR A 126 -20.68 -8.84 13.59
C THR A 126 -21.88 -8.41 12.76
N ILE A 127 -22.61 -7.40 13.21
CA ILE A 127 -23.67 -6.78 12.42
C ILE A 127 -22.98 -6.33 11.14
N GLN A 128 -23.23 -7.00 10.02
CA GLN A 128 -22.75 -6.60 8.70
C GLN A 128 -23.52 -5.35 8.30
N ILE A 129 -23.15 -4.22 8.90
CA ILE A 129 -23.49 -2.91 8.37
C ILE A 129 -22.81 -2.84 7.02
N GLY A 130 -23.57 -2.53 5.98
CA GLY A 130 -23.23 -2.61 4.56
C GLY A 130 -21.75 -2.33 4.27
N LYS A 131 -21.21 -3.01 3.26
CA LYS A 131 -19.78 -3.06 2.93
C LYS A 131 -19.10 -1.74 3.25
N ASP A 132 -18.39 -1.67 4.38
CA ASP A 132 -17.76 -0.46 4.90
C ASP A 132 -16.82 0.15 3.84
N GLU A 133 -17.34 1.00 2.98
CA GLU A 133 -16.60 1.67 1.90
C GLU A 133 -15.37 2.42 2.44
N TRP A 134 -15.47 2.97 3.63
CA TRP A 134 -14.37 3.66 4.31
C TRP A 134 -13.18 2.74 4.65
N LYS A 135 -13.39 1.42 4.76
CA LYS A 135 -12.32 0.44 4.96
C LYS A 135 -11.52 0.18 3.68
N ARG A 136 -12.06 0.54 2.54
CA ARG A 136 -11.39 0.33 1.26
C ARG A 136 -10.13 1.17 1.20
N ARG A 137 -9.10 0.54 0.72
CA ARG A 137 -7.84 1.15 0.36
C ARG A 137 -7.32 0.47 -0.89
N TYR A 138 -6.83 1.24 -1.80
CA TYR A 138 -6.20 0.74 -3.00
C TYR A 138 -4.69 0.74 -2.80
N HIS A 139 -4.01 -0.09 -3.57
CA HIS A 139 -2.56 -0.11 -3.61
C HIS A 139 -2.06 0.74 -4.77
N LEU A 140 -0.97 1.47 -4.55
CA LEU A 140 -0.34 2.33 -5.53
C LEU A 140 1.16 2.32 -5.32
N VAL A 141 1.91 1.79 -6.30
CA VAL A 141 3.38 1.78 -6.22
C VAL A 141 3.92 3.11 -6.73
N ILE A 142 4.74 3.76 -5.92
CA ILE A 142 5.39 5.02 -6.26
C ILE A 142 6.90 4.84 -6.11
N THR A 143 7.65 5.19 -7.16
CA THR A 143 9.12 5.12 -7.18
C THR A 143 9.73 6.48 -7.50
N ALA A 144 10.91 6.74 -6.91
CA ALA A 144 11.64 7.97 -7.15
C ALA A 144 12.50 7.86 -8.42
N GLN A 145 12.38 8.85 -9.30
CA GLN A 145 13.21 8.99 -10.51
C GLN A 145 14.56 9.66 -10.23
N ASN A 146 14.58 10.60 -9.29
CA ASN A 146 15.71 11.44 -8.98
C ASN A 146 15.69 11.87 -7.50
N ARG A 147 16.63 12.76 -7.12
CA ARG A 147 16.78 13.22 -5.72
C ARG A 147 15.56 14.02 -5.23
N VAL A 148 14.93 14.82 -6.11
CA VAL A 148 13.71 15.57 -5.76
C VAL A 148 12.58 14.58 -5.47
N GLY A 149 12.38 13.58 -6.36
CA GLY A 149 11.40 12.53 -6.17
C GLY A 149 11.63 11.70 -4.90
N LEU A 150 12.90 11.44 -4.54
CA LEU A 150 13.18 10.74 -3.27
C LEU A 150 12.74 11.58 -2.05
N GLY A 151 12.99 12.88 -2.06
CA GLY A 151 12.49 13.79 -1.03
C GLY A 151 10.95 13.83 -0.97
N ASN A 152 10.31 13.86 -2.13
CA ASN A 152 8.85 13.81 -2.23
C ASN A 152 8.27 12.45 -1.78
N LEU A 153 8.94 11.35 -2.08
CA LEU A 153 8.58 10.01 -1.61
C LEU A 153 8.55 9.95 -0.07
N PHE A 154 9.61 10.43 0.58
CA PHE A 154 9.66 10.50 2.05
C PHE A 154 8.61 11.46 2.63
N THR A 155 8.33 12.55 1.94
CA THR A 155 7.28 13.48 2.34
C THR A 155 5.91 12.83 2.25
N LEU A 156 5.61 12.07 1.19
CA LEU A 156 4.37 11.32 1.05
C LEU A 156 4.24 10.25 2.14
N ILE A 157 5.30 9.50 2.45
CA ILE A 157 5.30 8.53 3.56
C ILE A 157 4.97 9.24 4.88
N LYS A 158 5.66 10.33 5.19
CA LYS A 158 5.39 11.15 6.39
C LYS A 158 3.92 11.61 6.44
N ARG A 159 3.41 12.17 5.35
CA ARG A 159 2.04 12.68 5.28
C ARG A 159 0.99 11.57 5.40
N ALA A 160 1.26 10.38 4.85
CA ALA A 160 0.40 9.22 5.00
C ALA A 160 0.18 8.85 6.47
N TYR A 161 1.23 8.91 7.29
CA TYR A 161 1.13 8.67 8.73
C TYR A 161 0.49 9.83 9.49
N MET A 162 0.79 11.07 9.12
CA MET A 162 0.25 12.24 9.83
C MET A 162 -1.21 12.51 9.53
N ASP A 163 -1.61 12.36 8.27
CA ASP A 163 -2.92 12.82 7.80
C ASP A 163 -3.90 11.69 7.52
N GLY A 164 -3.41 10.51 7.14
CA GLY A 164 -4.23 9.40 6.64
C GLY A 164 -4.12 8.10 7.44
N PHE A 165 -3.60 8.14 8.66
CA PHE A 165 -3.38 6.94 9.45
C PHE A 165 -4.64 6.47 10.18
N TYR A 166 -5.05 5.26 9.86
CA TYR A 166 -5.88 4.39 10.70
C TYR A 166 -5.54 2.94 10.35
N ARG A 167 -4.84 2.23 11.22
CA ARG A 167 -4.24 0.90 10.99
C ARG A 167 -3.23 0.88 9.85
N TYR A 168 -3.47 1.63 8.77
CA TYR A 168 -2.61 1.76 7.58
C TYR A 168 -2.46 3.22 7.21
N PRO A 169 -1.24 3.65 6.81
CA PRO A 169 -0.99 5.02 6.36
C PRO A 169 -1.50 5.24 4.93
N ARG A 170 -2.40 6.22 4.73
CA ARG A 170 -3.05 6.49 3.44
C ARG A 170 -2.62 7.81 2.85
N ILE A 171 -2.57 7.83 1.52
CA ILE A 171 -2.49 9.07 0.74
C ILE A 171 -3.72 9.19 -0.17
N ASP A 172 -3.94 10.38 -0.72
CA ASP A 172 -4.98 10.66 -1.71
C ASP A 172 -4.44 11.38 -2.95
N TRP A 173 -5.34 11.67 -3.91
CA TRP A 173 -4.99 12.43 -5.12
C TRP A 173 -4.42 13.81 -4.82
N LYS A 174 -4.90 14.47 -3.77
CA LYS A 174 -4.43 15.82 -3.41
C LYS A 174 -2.97 15.79 -2.98
N LEU A 175 -2.61 14.88 -2.08
CA LEU A 175 -1.22 14.72 -1.64
C LEU A 175 -0.32 14.25 -2.78
N LEU A 176 -0.77 13.26 -3.56
CA LEU A 176 0.01 12.74 -4.68
C LEU A 176 0.28 13.84 -5.70
N LYS A 177 -0.72 14.63 -6.08
CA LYS A 177 -0.54 15.75 -7.02
C LYS A 177 0.41 16.81 -6.47
N GLN A 178 0.33 17.12 -5.19
CA GLN A 178 1.18 18.13 -4.54
C GLN A 178 2.67 17.74 -4.53
N TYR A 179 2.97 16.44 -4.42
CA TYR A 179 4.34 15.93 -4.29
C TYR A 179 4.74 15.00 -5.44
N SER A 180 4.17 15.19 -6.64
CA SER A 180 4.37 14.30 -7.79
C SER A 180 5.71 14.49 -8.51
N GLU A 181 6.38 15.63 -8.33
CA GLU A 181 7.62 15.92 -9.04
C GLU A 181 8.71 14.87 -8.78
N GLY A 182 9.31 14.36 -9.85
CA GLY A 182 10.36 13.36 -9.79
C GLY A 182 9.90 11.98 -9.34
N LEU A 183 8.60 11.69 -9.39
CA LEU A 183 8.02 10.39 -9.06
C LEU A 183 7.46 9.69 -10.29
N ASN A 184 7.56 8.35 -10.29
CA ASN A 184 6.79 7.46 -11.17
C ASN A 184 5.70 6.80 -10.34
N VAL A 185 4.52 6.66 -10.93
CA VAL A 185 3.36 6.01 -10.30
C VAL A 185 2.91 4.85 -11.16
N SER A 186 2.71 3.68 -10.55
CA SER A 186 2.17 2.50 -11.20
C SER A 186 0.99 1.90 -10.41
N THR A 187 0.23 1.04 -11.09
CA THR A 187 -1.06 0.53 -10.59
C THR A 187 -0.95 -0.57 -9.55
N ALA A 188 0.26 -0.89 -9.13
CA ALA A 188 0.56 -1.95 -8.15
C ALA A 188 0.02 -3.34 -8.54
N CYS A 189 -0.59 -4.07 -7.59
CA CYS A 189 -1.06 -5.44 -7.70
C CYS A 189 -2.58 -5.51 -7.97
N LEU A 190 -3.20 -6.67 -7.70
CA LEU A 190 -4.66 -6.85 -7.75
C LEU A 190 -5.43 -5.94 -6.77
N GLY A 191 -4.77 -5.48 -5.70
CA GLY A 191 -5.29 -4.45 -4.79
C GLY A 191 -5.28 -3.04 -5.37
N GLY A 192 -4.69 -2.82 -6.55
CA GLY A 192 -4.62 -1.54 -7.23
C GLY A 192 -5.98 -1.02 -7.69
N ILE A 193 -6.06 0.31 -7.91
CA ILE A 193 -7.32 0.98 -8.23
C ILE A 193 -7.95 0.46 -9.54
N TYR A 194 -7.14 0.22 -10.56
CA TYR A 194 -7.62 -0.27 -11.87
C TYR A 194 -8.05 -1.73 -11.80
N SER A 195 -7.22 -2.60 -11.26
CA SER A 195 -7.52 -4.02 -11.08
C SER A 195 -8.80 -4.22 -10.29
N ASN A 196 -8.98 -3.47 -9.21
CA ASN A 196 -10.18 -3.54 -8.38
C ASN A 196 -11.45 -3.09 -9.14
N ARG A 197 -11.36 -2.08 -10.00
CA ARG A 197 -12.49 -1.64 -10.82
C ARG A 197 -12.86 -2.66 -11.89
N ILE A 198 -11.88 -3.26 -12.55
CA ILE A 198 -12.09 -4.31 -13.55
C ILE A 198 -12.76 -5.53 -12.91
N MET A 199 -12.22 -6.01 -11.79
CA MET A 199 -12.75 -7.18 -11.06
C MET A 199 -14.19 -7.01 -10.57
N ARG A 200 -14.64 -5.78 -10.35
CA ARG A 200 -16.01 -5.47 -9.91
C ARG A 200 -17.00 -5.24 -11.04
N GLY A 201 -16.60 -5.46 -12.30
CA GLY A 201 -17.44 -5.20 -13.46
C GLY A 201 -17.77 -3.72 -13.67
N ASN A 202 -17.13 -2.82 -12.94
CA ASN A 202 -17.21 -1.38 -13.20
C ASN A 202 -16.26 -1.04 -14.35
N ALA A 203 -16.56 -1.55 -15.55
CA ALA A 203 -15.94 -1.08 -16.77
C ALA A 203 -16.00 0.45 -16.78
N LEU A 204 -14.89 1.08 -17.15
CA LEU A 204 -14.77 2.53 -17.29
C LEU A 204 -16.00 3.06 -18.05
N LYS A 205 -16.99 3.57 -17.34
CA LYS A 205 -17.96 4.43 -17.98
C LYS A 205 -17.17 5.64 -18.43
N LYS A 206 -17.16 5.83 -19.76
CA LYS A 206 -16.58 6.97 -20.46
C LYS A 206 -17.10 8.28 -19.91
#